data_6984fc8b54b21528766860e4e8c908db
#
_entry.id   6984fc8b54b21528766860e4e8c908db
#
_cell.length_a   1.000
_cell.length_b   1.000
_cell.length_c   1.000
_cell.angle_alpha   90.00
_cell.angle_beta   90.00
_cell.angle_gamma   90.00
#
_symmetry.space_group_name_H-M   'P 1'
#
loop_
_entity.id
_entity.type
_entity.pdbx_description
1 polymer ?
#
loop_
_entity_poly.entity_id
_entity_poly.type
_entity_poly.pdbx_seq_one_letter_code
_entity_poly.pdbx_strand_id
1 'polypeptide(L)'
;MTDLDGEHRYTYAQLAEAIAKIHTTWRTCGIKEGDKIALCGRNCANWGLLFLAVESYKAVVVSILPDFTAEGIYSLVDHSEAVLLYVGPNVKKKIDATQMKGLKATIFMDDMTIVEADDSFRKKFESADAVFAKEYPDGVKLTDVNYPIDNYDDLAVINYTSGSTGNPKGVMLTHLNLSGNVEFAHTRIPHKPGDTVLSMLPIAHMFGLMFEFLYQICEGASVYFLTQAPTPTVLMKAFAQVKPFMILTVPLVVEKIIKKGVLPKISSPAAKIMWKTPFLKNVIRGKVKEGLDKTFGGQLRYLIIGGAALNGEVEQVLHDIKYQYCVGYGMTECGPLISYEDWWAYAFHSCGKELPQCRVRIDSEDPTGKDGEIQVKGINVMKGYYKNEEATKAVFTEDGWMRTGDLGIMDKDGNIYIHGRSKNMILGPSGQNIYPEELEDKLDSMPCIAESIVVDRDHKLVALVYPDTSADGLKQLGTKSLTQQMEENRLAVNKDLPLYSQISSVELVASEFEKTPKRSIKRYLYK
;
A
#
# COMPACT_ATOMS: atom_id res chain seq x y z
N MET A 1 14.83 11.33 9.96
CA MET A 1 14.35 11.09 8.58
C MET A 1 15.48 11.38 7.61
N THR A 2 15.70 10.55 6.60
CA THR A 2 16.83 10.69 5.67
C THR A 2 16.45 10.16 4.30
N ASP A 3 16.74 10.89 3.23
CA ASP A 3 16.67 10.36 1.87
C ASP A 3 17.83 9.38 1.66
N LEU A 4 17.57 8.26 1.01
CA LEU A 4 18.57 7.19 0.88
C LEU A 4 19.81 7.61 0.07
N ASP A 5 19.65 8.57 -0.84
CA ASP A 5 20.73 9.25 -1.58
C ASP A 5 21.43 10.34 -0.76
N GLY A 6 20.90 10.68 0.43
CA GLY A 6 21.48 11.63 1.36
C GLY A 6 21.18 13.10 1.04
N GLU A 7 20.29 13.39 0.08
CA GLU A 7 19.97 14.75 -0.35
C GLU A 7 19.34 15.57 0.79
N HIS A 8 18.34 15.00 1.50
CA HIS A 8 17.73 15.62 2.66
C HIS A 8 17.87 14.73 3.89
N ARG A 9 18.18 15.36 5.02
CA ARG A 9 18.32 14.68 6.30
C ARG A 9 17.87 15.59 7.44
N TYR A 10 17.03 15.04 8.33
CA TYR A 10 16.56 15.72 9.53
C TYR A 10 16.75 14.83 10.76
N THR A 11 17.42 15.37 11.79
CA THR A 11 17.26 14.90 13.17
C THR A 11 15.88 15.32 13.69
N TYR A 12 15.41 14.78 14.79
CA TYR A 12 14.12 15.20 15.37
C TYR A 12 14.12 16.69 15.77
N ALA A 13 15.25 17.22 16.27
CA ALA A 13 15.39 18.64 16.58
C ALA A 13 15.30 19.53 15.31
N GLN A 14 16.02 19.16 14.26
CA GLN A 14 15.94 19.87 12.97
C GLN A 14 14.55 19.77 12.33
N LEU A 15 13.87 18.63 12.53
CA LEU A 15 12.49 18.45 12.07
C LEU A 15 11.54 19.42 12.80
N ALA A 16 11.66 19.53 14.11
CA ALA A 16 10.86 20.48 14.90
C ALA A 16 11.08 21.93 14.48
N GLU A 17 12.34 22.32 14.26
CA GLU A 17 12.68 23.66 13.75
C GLU A 17 12.10 23.93 12.35
N ALA A 18 12.21 22.95 11.43
CA ALA A 18 11.66 23.06 10.08
C ALA A 18 10.12 23.16 10.09
N ILE A 19 9.45 22.40 10.96
CA ILE A 19 7.99 22.50 11.17
C ILE A 19 7.62 23.89 11.68
N ALA A 20 8.28 24.41 12.70
CA ALA A 20 8.01 25.75 13.23
C ALA A 20 8.20 26.83 12.15
N LYS A 21 9.24 26.71 11.33
CA LYS A 21 9.48 27.63 10.18
C LYS A 21 8.34 27.56 9.16
N ILE A 22 7.89 26.37 8.81
CA ILE A 22 6.75 26.16 7.89
C ILE A 22 5.48 26.77 8.49
N HIS A 23 5.19 26.55 9.76
CA HIS A 23 4.03 27.12 10.45
C HIS A 23 4.06 28.65 10.44
N THR A 24 5.20 29.26 10.73
CA THR A 24 5.35 30.72 10.65
C THR A 24 5.11 31.22 9.23
N THR A 25 5.64 30.54 8.22
CA THR A 25 5.41 30.86 6.82
C THR A 25 3.92 30.79 6.47
N TRP A 26 3.23 29.73 6.87
CA TRP A 26 1.79 29.57 6.59
C TRP A 26 0.95 30.64 7.29
N ARG A 27 1.19 30.93 8.57
CA ARG A 27 0.51 32.03 9.29
C ARG A 27 0.72 33.36 8.57
N THR A 28 1.94 33.67 8.18
CA THR A 28 2.28 34.90 7.45
C THR A 28 1.56 34.99 6.11
N CYS A 29 1.43 33.88 5.40
CA CYS A 29 0.71 33.78 4.13
C CYS A 29 -0.81 33.68 4.28
N GLY A 30 -1.32 33.63 5.51
CA GLY A 30 -2.78 33.58 5.79
C GLY A 30 -3.39 32.21 5.50
N ILE A 31 -2.64 31.14 5.72
CA ILE A 31 -3.15 29.76 5.80
C ILE A 31 -3.74 29.58 7.19
N LYS A 32 -4.84 28.84 7.30
CA LYS A 32 -5.61 28.64 8.52
C LYS A 32 -5.68 27.16 8.90
N GLU A 33 -5.99 26.91 10.17
CA GLU A 33 -6.42 25.59 10.63
C GLU A 33 -7.62 25.11 9.81
N GLY A 34 -7.67 23.82 9.47
CA GLY A 34 -8.69 23.23 8.61
C GLY A 34 -8.51 23.48 7.10
N ASP A 35 -7.59 24.38 6.69
CA ASP A 35 -7.24 24.52 5.27
C ASP A 35 -6.66 23.21 4.75
N LYS A 36 -6.95 22.87 3.50
CA LYS A 36 -6.47 21.65 2.86
C LYS A 36 -5.19 21.94 2.10
N ILE A 37 -4.17 21.11 2.35
CA ILE A 37 -2.84 21.23 1.74
C ILE A 37 -2.53 19.94 0.99
N ALA A 38 -2.36 20.04 -0.32
CA ALA A 38 -2.10 18.91 -1.18
C ALA A 38 -0.60 18.60 -1.27
N LEU A 39 -0.27 17.31 -1.11
CA LEU A 39 1.08 16.77 -1.24
C LEU A 39 1.10 15.77 -2.41
N CYS A 40 1.89 16.05 -3.45
CA CYS A 40 2.01 15.24 -4.64
C CYS A 40 3.47 15.05 -5.05
N GLY A 41 4.07 13.93 -4.64
CA GLY A 41 5.48 13.61 -4.88
C GLY A 41 5.80 12.17 -4.53
N ARG A 42 7.02 11.73 -4.89
CA ARG A 42 7.57 10.47 -4.42
C ARG A 42 8.00 10.59 -2.97
N ASN A 43 8.24 9.44 -2.33
CA ASN A 43 8.79 9.37 -0.99
C ASN A 43 10.09 10.18 -0.89
N CYS A 44 10.14 11.11 0.04
CA CYS A 44 11.34 11.85 0.42
C CYS A 44 11.16 12.47 1.81
N ALA A 45 12.25 12.89 2.44
CA ALA A 45 12.23 13.47 3.78
C ALA A 45 11.38 14.76 3.83
N ASN A 46 11.37 15.55 2.77
CA ASN A 46 10.55 16.75 2.67
C ASN A 46 9.06 16.45 2.58
N TRP A 47 8.64 15.36 1.92
CA TRP A 47 7.25 14.92 1.94
C TRP A 47 6.82 14.57 3.38
N GLY A 48 7.68 13.83 4.11
CA GLY A 48 7.43 13.50 5.51
C GLY A 48 7.38 14.73 6.42
N LEU A 49 8.31 15.67 6.23
CA LEU A 49 8.31 16.97 6.92
C LEU A 49 7.01 17.73 6.70
N LEU A 50 6.56 17.84 5.45
CA LEU A 50 5.33 18.55 5.10
C LEU A 50 4.10 17.87 5.67
N PHE A 51 4.02 16.53 5.65
CA PHE A 51 2.94 15.80 6.30
C PHE A 51 2.83 16.16 7.77
N LEU A 52 3.94 16.06 8.51
CA LEU A 52 3.95 16.38 9.93
C LEU A 52 3.64 17.87 10.21
N ALA A 53 4.10 18.77 9.33
CA ALA A 53 3.78 20.18 9.44
C ALA A 53 2.28 20.44 9.23
N VAL A 54 1.62 19.77 8.28
CA VAL A 54 0.17 19.91 8.03
C VAL A 54 -0.61 19.40 9.24
N GLU A 55 -0.31 18.20 9.71
CA GLU A 55 -0.99 17.60 10.87
C GLU A 55 -0.83 18.45 12.13
N SER A 56 0.39 18.89 12.44
CA SER A 56 0.67 19.70 13.63
C SER A 56 0.18 21.16 13.52
N TYR A 57 -0.16 21.63 12.31
CA TYR A 57 -0.82 22.92 12.06
C TYR A 57 -2.35 22.82 12.20
N LYS A 58 -2.90 21.64 12.41
CA LYS A 58 -4.36 21.35 12.36
C LYS A 58 -4.97 21.69 10.99
N ALA A 59 -4.19 21.58 9.93
CA ALA A 59 -4.66 21.61 8.55
C ALA A 59 -4.93 20.17 8.07
N VAL A 60 -5.52 20.01 6.88
CA VAL A 60 -5.89 18.70 6.35
C VAL A 60 -4.94 18.31 5.23
N VAL A 61 -4.30 17.15 5.34
CA VAL A 61 -3.47 16.61 4.27
C VAL A 61 -4.36 16.10 3.13
N VAL A 62 -4.10 16.56 1.91
CA VAL A 62 -4.65 15.96 0.69
C VAL A 62 -3.55 15.16 0.02
N SER A 63 -3.57 13.85 0.23
CA SER A 63 -2.53 12.96 -0.27
C SER A 63 -2.84 12.50 -1.69
N ILE A 64 -1.99 12.90 -2.66
CA ILE A 64 -2.15 12.61 -4.09
C ILE A 64 -0.96 11.78 -4.57
N LEU A 65 -1.24 10.61 -5.16
CA LEU A 65 -0.22 9.77 -5.78
C LEU A 65 0.41 10.49 -6.98
N PRO A 66 1.75 10.47 -7.10
CA PRO A 66 2.44 11.14 -8.22
C PRO A 66 2.22 10.48 -9.58
N ASP A 67 1.61 9.28 -9.60
CA ASP A 67 1.33 8.52 -10.84
C ASP A 67 0.01 8.92 -11.53
N PHE A 68 -0.79 9.81 -10.94
CA PHE A 68 -1.93 10.42 -11.64
C PHE A 68 -1.46 11.25 -12.82
N THR A 69 -2.30 11.35 -13.88
CA THR A 69 -2.07 12.29 -15.00
C THR A 69 -2.15 13.73 -14.51
N ALA A 70 -1.68 14.68 -15.32
CA ALA A 70 -1.78 16.10 -14.98
C ALA A 70 -3.24 16.51 -14.73
N GLU A 71 -4.15 16.13 -15.63
CA GLU A 71 -5.60 16.39 -15.53
C GLU A 71 -6.19 15.74 -14.27
N GLY A 72 -5.73 14.53 -13.93
CA GLY A 72 -6.11 13.85 -12.70
C GLY A 72 -5.70 14.66 -11.47
N ILE A 73 -4.47 15.18 -11.43
CA ILE A 73 -3.99 16.02 -10.33
C ILE A 73 -4.81 17.30 -10.23
N TYR A 74 -5.07 18.00 -11.35
CA TYR A 74 -5.90 19.21 -11.36
C TYR A 74 -7.29 18.95 -10.79
N SER A 75 -7.93 17.88 -11.25
CA SER A 75 -9.26 17.49 -10.77
C SER A 75 -9.28 17.18 -9.26
N LEU A 76 -8.26 16.51 -8.73
CA LEU A 76 -8.16 16.18 -7.31
C LEU A 76 -7.90 17.41 -6.44
N VAL A 77 -7.05 18.32 -6.89
CA VAL A 77 -6.77 19.60 -6.23
C VAL A 77 -8.05 20.45 -6.16
N ASP A 78 -8.76 20.60 -7.27
CA ASP A 78 -10.00 21.36 -7.32
C ASP A 78 -11.10 20.71 -6.47
N HIS A 79 -11.29 19.40 -6.60
CA HIS A 79 -12.28 18.67 -5.81
C HIS A 79 -12.03 18.78 -4.31
N SER A 80 -10.76 18.69 -3.89
CA SER A 80 -10.38 18.79 -2.47
C SER A 80 -10.48 20.20 -1.91
N GLU A 81 -10.53 21.23 -2.77
CA GLU A 81 -10.44 22.65 -2.38
C GLU A 81 -9.13 22.94 -1.63
N ALA A 82 -8.04 22.30 -2.05
CA ALA A 82 -6.73 22.58 -1.48
C ALA A 82 -6.30 24.02 -1.73
N VAL A 83 -5.74 24.67 -0.71
CA VAL A 83 -5.26 26.06 -0.82
C VAL A 83 -3.79 26.14 -1.19
N LEU A 84 -3.02 25.10 -0.91
CA LEU A 84 -1.62 24.93 -1.31
C LEU A 84 -1.42 23.57 -1.96
N LEU A 85 -0.49 23.51 -2.93
CA LEU A 85 0.00 22.27 -3.50
C LEU A 85 1.53 22.21 -3.42
N TYR A 86 2.05 21.20 -2.74
CA TYR A 86 3.47 20.87 -2.77
C TYR A 86 3.74 19.78 -3.79
N VAL A 87 4.68 20.02 -4.71
CA VAL A 87 4.98 19.12 -5.84
C VAL A 87 6.42 18.63 -5.82
N GLY A 88 6.60 17.32 -5.93
CA GLY A 88 7.91 16.72 -6.12
C GLY A 88 8.46 16.88 -7.55
N PRO A 89 9.76 16.55 -7.79
CA PRO A 89 10.43 16.77 -9.08
C PRO A 89 9.75 16.13 -10.27
N ASN A 90 9.22 14.93 -10.10
CA ASN A 90 8.53 14.18 -11.16
C ASN A 90 7.15 14.76 -11.50
N VAL A 91 6.49 15.43 -10.55
CA VAL A 91 5.19 16.06 -10.74
C VAL A 91 5.36 17.44 -11.35
N LYS A 92 6.30 18.26 -10.84
CA LYS A 92 6.61 19.59 -11.36
C LYS A 92 6.83 19.60 -12.88
N LYS A 93 7.45 18.55 -13.43
CA LYS A 93 7.75 18.44 -14.87
C LYS A 93 6.52 18.18 -15.75
N LYS A 94 5.42 17.66 -15.19
CA LYS A 94 4.26 17.24 -15.97
C LYS A 94 3.03 18.13 -15.80
N ILE A 95 2.99 18.99 -14.77
CA ILE A 95 1.85 19.86 -14.51
C ILE A 95 2.12 21.29 -14.99
N ASP A 96 1.04 21.97 -15.37
CA ASP A 96 1.00 23.43 -15.53
C ASP A 96 0.28 24.03 -14.31
N ALA A 97 1.04 24.64 -13.39
CA ALA A 97 0.50 25.15 -12.13
C ALA A 97 -0.55 26.26 -12.34
N THR A 98 -0.55 26.95 -13.48
CA THR A 98 -1.53 28.00 -13.80
C THR A 98 -2.94 27.47 -14.06
N GLN A 99 -3.10 26.16 -14.27
CA GLN A 99 -4.41 25.53 -14.48
C GLN A 99 -5.21 25.39 -13.17
N MET A 100 -4.58 25.48 -12.00
CA MET A 100 -5.20 25.29 -10.69
C MET A 100 -5.51 26.63 -10.02
N LYS A 101 -6.53 27.32 -10.50
CA LYS A 101 -6.88 28.70 -10.08
C LYS A 101 -7.36 28.84 -8.63
N GLY A 102 -7.76 27.74 -7.98
CA GLY A 102 -8.19 27.72 -6.58
C GLY A 102 -7.04 27.78 -5.58
N LEU A 103 -5.81 27.49 -5.99
CA LEU A 103 -4.63 27.50 -5.13
C LEU A 103 -4.15 28.94 -4.85
N LYS A 104 -3.70 29.18 -3.61
CA LYS A 104 -2.92 30.37 -3.25
C LYS A 104 -1.49 30.25 -3.77
N ALA A 105 -0.92 29.03 -3.72
CA ALA A 105 0.40 28.75 -4.27
C ALA A 105 0.60 27.27 -4.63
N THR A 106 1.45 27.03 -5.63
CA THR A 106 2.14 25.77 -5.88
C THR A 106 3.61 25.93 -5.47
N ILE A 107 4.10 25.04 -4.63
CA ILE A 107 5.44 25.10 -4.03
C ILE A 107 6.23 23.86 -4.42
N PHE A 108 7.49 24.02 -4.79
CA PHE A 108 8.37 22.90 -5.08
C PHE A 108 8.84 22.26 -3.77
N MET A 109 8.57 20.97 -3.60
CA MET A 109 8.81 20.23 -2.37
C MET A 109 10.30 20.08 -2.03
N ASP A 110 11.16 20.10 -3.04
CA ASP A 110 12.58 19.80 -2.90
C ASP A 110 13.33 20.90 -2.15
N ASP A 111 13.10 22.15 -2.53
CA ASP A 111 13.76 23.33 -1.96
C ASP A 111 12.81 24.35 -1.34
N MET A 112 11.53 24.03 -1.25
CA MET A 112 10.46 24.89 -0.74
C MET A 112 10.27 26.21 -1.51
N THR A 113 10.71 26.29 -2.78
CA THR A 113 10.53 27.48 -3.61
C THR A 113 9.14 27.53 -4.25
N ILE A 114 8.64 28.75 -4.47
CA ILE A 114 7.36 28.97 -5.15
C ILE A 114 7.51 28.63 -6.63
N VAL A 115 6.65 27.72 -7.13
CA VAL A 115 6.47 27.45 -8.57
C VAL A 115 5.51 28.47 -9.18
N GLU A 116 4.33 28.64 -8.54
CA GLU A 116 3.29 29.57 -8.97
C GLU A 116 2.57 30.15 -7.76
N ALA A 117 2.36 31.46 -7.74
CA ALA A 117 1.56 32.16 -6.74
C ALA A 117 1.29 33.60 -7.21
N ASP A 118 0.29 34.25 -6.61
CA ASP A 118 0.08 35.70 -6.83
C ASP A 118 1.15 36.54 -6.11
N ASP A 119 1.25 37.83 -6.51
CA ASP A 119 2.24 38.76 -5.95
C ASP A 119 2.07 39.01 -4.46
N SER A 120 0.84 38.95 -3.95
CA SER A 120 0.56 39.16 -2.52
C SER A 120 1.09 38.00 -1.71
N PHE A 121 0.87 36.75 -2.16
CA PHE A 121 1.41 35.56 -1.50
C PHE A 121 2.94 35.55 -1.54
N ARG A 122 3.56 35.88 -2.72
CA ARG A 122 5.03 35.93 -2.85
C ARG A 122 5.67 36.90 -1.85
N LYS A 123 5.15 38.11 -1.73
CA LYS A 123 5.66 39.11 -0.77
C LYS A 123 5.58 38.62 0.68
N LYS A 124 4.48 37.99 1.06
CA LYS A 124 4.31 37.43 2.40
C LYS A 124 5.26 36.26 2.65
N PHE A 125 5.38 35.37 1.68
CA PHE A 125 6.27 34.22 1.74
C PHE A 125 7.74 34.66 1.92
N GLU A 126 8.22 35.65 1.15
CA GLU A 126 9.56 36.22 1.25
C GLU A 126 9.81 36.89 2.61
N SER A 127 8.77 37.44 3.25
CA SER A 127 8.90 38.08 4.57
C SER A 127 8.89 37.06 5.73
N ALA A 128 8.51 35.82 5.51
CA ALA A 128 8.30 34.84 6.56
C ALA A 128 9.59 34.50 7.34
N ASP A 129 10.74 34.48 6.68
CA ASP A 129 12.02 34.23 7.36
C ASP A 129 12.37 35.29 8.41
N ALA A 130 12.06 36.56 8.12
CA ALA A 130 12.24 37.64 9.08
C ALA A 130 11.26 37.53 10.28
N VAL A 131 10.04 37.07 10.02
CA VAL A 131 9.04 36.80 11.06
C VAL A 131 9.52 35.65 11.94
N PHE A 132 9.98 34.55 11.34
CA PHE A 132 10.52 33.40 12.06
C PHE A 132 11.71 33.76 12.94
N ALA A 133 12.69 34.51 12.42
CA ALA A 133 13.85 34.95 13.17
C ALA A 133 13.47 35.82 14.37
N LYS A 134 12.38 36.61 14.27
CA LYS A 134 11.86 37.41 15.37
C LYS A 134 11.10 36.60 16.41
N GLU A 135 10.35 35.56 15.99
CA GLU A 135 9.63 34.64 16.89
C GLU A 135 10.61 33.74 17.67
N TYR A 136 11.68 33.29 17.03
CA TYR A 136 12.66 32.34 17.56
C TYR A 136 14.09 32.89 17.52
N PRO A 137 14.40 33.97 18.25
CA PRO A 137 15.70 34.62 18.17
C PRO A 137 16.85 33.74 18.66
N ASP A 138 16.57 32.80 19.57
CA ASP A 138 17.53 31.82 20.14
C ASP A 138 17.35 30.41 19.55
N GLY A 139 16.63 30.27 18.42
CA GLY A 139 16.22 29.00 17.84
C GLY A 139 15.00 28.38 18.53
N VAL A 140 14.45 27.32 17.93
CA VAL A 140 13.30 26.59 18.45
C VAL A 140 13.71 25.71 19.63
N LYS A 141 13.01 25.84 20.75
CA LYS A 141 13.26 25.08 21.99
C LYS A 141 12.25 23.94 22.09
N LEU A 142 12.56 22.91 22.89
CA LEU A 142 11.66 21.79 23.14
C LEU A 142 10.29 22.25 23.70
N THR A 143 10.29 23.33 24.48
CA THR A 143 9.04 23.92 25.00
C THR A 143 8.13 24.53 23.96
N ASP A 144 8.67 24.84 22.79
CA ASP A 144 7.90 25.39 21.66
C ASP A 144 7.24 24.29 20.83
N VAL A 145 7.64 23.02 21.04
CA VAL A 145 7.08 21.85 20.38
C VAL A 145 5.85 21.38 21.17
N ASN A 146 4.72 22.00 20.89
CA ASN A 146 3.45 21.67 21.54
C ASN A 146 2.30 21.82 20.54
N TYR A 147 1.80 20.68 20.05
CA TYR A 147 0.78 20.60 19.01
C TYR A 147 -0.41 19.76 19.51
N PRO A 148 -1.23 20.28 20.45
CA PRO A 148 -2.35 19.52 21.01
C PRO A 148 -3.43 19.28 19.94
N ILE A 149 -3.99 18.09 19.96
CA ILE A 149 -5.21 17.75 19.22
C ILE A 149 -6.38 18.04 20.14
N ASP A 150 -7.21 19.02 19.78
CA ASP A 150 -8.38 19.43 20.59
C ASP A 150 -9.55 18.47 20.41
N ASN A 151 -9.72 17.94 19.19
CA ASN A 151 -10.77 17.01 18.85
C ASN A 151 -10.25 15.91 17.90
N TYR A 152 -10.24 14.68 18.36
CA TYR A 152 -9.77 13.54 17.57
C TYR A 152 -10.67 13.20 16.36
N ASP A 153 -11.92 13.71 16.34
CA ASP A 153 -12.82 13.54 15.20
C ASP A 153 -12.61 14.57 14.08
N ASP A 154 -11.67 15.52 14.27
CA ASP A 154 -11.31 16.45 13.21
C ASP A 154 -10.62 15.71 12.06
N LEU A 155 -10.87 16.22 10.85
CA LEU A 155 -10.34 15.65 9.62
C LEU A 155 -8.83 15.86 9.55
N ALA A 156 -8.08 14.78 9.45
CA ALA A 156 -6.63 14.77 9.32
C ALA A 156 -6.20 14.62 7.84
N VAL A 157 -6.76 13.62 7.15
CA VAL A 157 -6.33 13.27 5.80
C VAL A 157 -7.53 13.06 4.87
N ILE A 158 -7.43 13.58 3.65
CA ILE A 158 -8.23 13.13 2.49
C ILE A 158 -7.30 12.32 1.60
N ASN A 159 -7.50 10.99 1.58
CA ASN A 159 -6.70 10.11 0.73
C ASN A 159 -7.52 9.63 -0.48
N TYR A 160 -7.08 9.96 -1.68
CA TYR A 160 -7.80 9.59 -2.90
C TYR A 160 -7.57 8.14 -3.31
N THR A 161 -8.67 7.42 -3.51
CA THR A 161 -8.65 6.05 -4.04
C THR A 161 -9.09 6.04 -5.51
N SER A 162 -8.54 5.13 -6.29
CA SER A 162 -8.83 5.02 -7.73
C SER A 162 -10.25 4.51 -8.08
N GLY A 163 -11.15 4.41 -7.12
CA GLY A 163 -12.53 3.97 -7.29
C GLY A 163 -12.75 2.85 -8.32
N SER A 164 -13.57 1.86 -8.03
CA SER A 164 -13.89 0.78 -9.00
C SER A 164 -14.69 1.26 -10.24
N THR A 165 -15.20 2.49 -10.19
CA THR A 165 -15.98 3.14 -11.27
C THR A 165 -15.14 4.08 -12.13
N GLY A 166 -13.82 4.15 -11.90
CA GLY A 166 -12.90 5.03 -12.63
C GLY A 166 -12.76 6.44 -12.05
N ASN A 167 -13.71 6.93 -11.27
CA ASN A 167 -13.63 8.23 -10.61
C ASN A 167 -13.00 8.09 -9.21
N PRO A 168 -11.93 8.82 -8.90
CA PRO A 168 -11.31 8.79 -7.57
C PRO A 168 -12.28 9.28 -6.49
N LYS A 169 -12.27 8.61 -5.32
CA LYS A 169 -13.04 9.02 -4.15
C LYS A 169 -12.08 9.50 -3.06
N GLY A 170 -12.34 10.65 -2.47
CA GLY A 170 -11.58 11.19 -1.35
C GLY A 170 -12.03 10.56 -0.02
N VAL A 171 -11.28 9.63 0.50
CA VAL A 171 -11.54 8.99 1.80
C VAL A 171 -11.18 9.95 2.92
N MET A 172 -12.14 10.28 3.79
CA MET A 172 -11.98 11.18 4.92
C MET A 172 -11.53 10.42 6.16
N LEU A 173 -10.31 10.65 6.61
CA LEU A 173 -9.74 10.06 7.81
C LEU A 173 -9.50 11.11 8.87
N THR A 174 -9.89 10.81 10.10
CA THR A 174 -9.74 11.69 11.27
C THR A 174 -8.45 11.36 12.02
N HIS A 175 -8.05 12.23 12.95
CA HIS A 175 -6.94 11.94 13.87
C HIS A 175 -7.18 10.66 14.67
N LEU A 176 -8.46 10.34 15.02
CA LEU A 176 -8.81 9.10 15.70
C LEU A 176 -8.52 7.86 14.85
N ASN A 177 -8.82 7.92 13.54
CA ASN A 177 -8.54 6.82 12.63
C ASN A 177 -7.03 6.55 12.53
N LEU A 178 -6.21 7.60 12.49
CA LEU A 178 -4.75 7.49 12.43
C LEU A 178 -4.18 6.99 13.75
N SER A 179 -4.54 7.61 14.87
CA SER A 179 -4.00 7.28 16.19
C SER A 179 -4.32 5.84 16.60
N GLY A 180 -5.52 5.32 16.26
CA GLY A 180 -5.88 3.93 16.53
C GLY A 180 -4.96 2.92 15.82
N ASN A 181 -4.53 3.21 14.59
CA ASN A 181 -3.55 2.37 13.88
C ASN A 181 -2.14 2.48 14.47
N VAL A 182 -1.73 3.68 14.92
CA VAL A 182 -0.43 3.88 15.61
C VAL A 182 -0.41 3.13 16.93
N GLU A 183 -1.44 3.26 17.75
CA GLU A 183 -1.58 2.56 19.05
C GLU A 183 -1.52 1.04 18.88
N PHE A 184 -2.23 0.51 17.88
CA PHE A 184 -2.13 -0.90 17.54
C PHE A 184 -0.69 -1.32 17.24
N ALA A 185 0.00 -0.58 16.34
CA ALA A 185 1.36 -0.90 15.95
C ALA A 185 2.34 -0.78 17.14
N HIS A 186 2.16 0.21 18.01
CA HIS A 186 2.93 0.38 19.24
C HIS A 186 2.86 -0.88 20.13
N THR A 187 1.69 -1.49 20.26
CA THR A 187 1.50 -2.67 21.11
C THR A 187 1.99 -3.98 20.48
N ARG A 188 1.97 -4.08 19.14
CA ARG A 188 2.22 -5.36 18.43
C ARG A 188 3.57 -5.43 17.72
N ILE A 189 4.20 -4.31 17.40
CA ILE A 189 5.45 -4.23 16.63
C ILE A 189 6.48 -3.39 17.40
N PRO A 190 6.93 -3.85 18.58
CA PRO A 190 7.75 -3.03 19.46
C PRO A 190 9.11 -2.71 18.87
N HIS A 191 9.50 -1.44 19.01
CA HIS A 191 10.80 -0.92 18.61
C HIS A 191 11.92 -1.24 19.60
N LYS A 192 13.15 -1.17 19.10
CA LYS A 192 14.37 -1.15 19.90
C LYS A 192 15.17 0.11 19.58
N PRO A 193 15.95 0.65 20.53
CA PRO A 193 16.83 1.76 20.23
C PRO A 193 17.73 1.49 19.02
N GLY A 194 17.78 2.42 18.07
CA GLY A 194 18.56 2.30 16.85
C GLY A 194 17.88 1.55 15.71
N ASP A 195 16.63 1.12 15.85
CA ASP A 195 15.87 0.52 14.77
C ASP A 195 15.77 1.46 13.56
N THR A 196 15.90 0.86 12.37
CA THR A 196 15.83 1.56 11.08
C THR A 196 14.73 0.97 10.23
N VAL A 197 14.07 1.79 9.43
CA VAL A 197 13.03 1.41 8.48
C VAL A 197 13.32 1.99 7.11
N LEU A 198 13.08 1.21 6.08
CA LEU A 198 13.10 1.67 4.69
C LEU A 198 11.67 1.96 4.23
N SER A 199 11.36 3.23 3.98
CA SER A 199 10.10 3.64 3.38
C SER A 199 10.19 3.48 1.85
N MET A 200 9.61 2.39 1.34
CA MET A 200 9.64 2.02 -0.08
C MET A 200 8.26 1.96 -0.73
N LEU A 201 7.20 1.76 0.06
CA LEU A 201 5.84 1.90 -0.41
C LEU A 201 5.49 3.38 -0.56
N PRO A 202 4.65 3.78 -1.52
CA PRO A 202 4.25 5.17 -1.63
C PRO A 202 3.63 5.69 -0.32
N ILE A 203 4.25 6.69 0.32
CA ILE A 203 3.70 7.31 1.54
C ILE A 203 2.48 8.18 1.25
N ALA A 204 2.20 8.48 0.01
CA ALA A 204 0.89 9.00 -0.41
C ALA A 204 -0.23 7.95 -0.32
N HIS A 205 0.09 6.69 -0.04
CA HIS A 205 -0.86 5.60 0.20
C HIS A 205 -0.89 5.23 1.67
N MET A 206 -2.08 5.00 2.25
CA MET A 206 -2.26 4.82 3.70
C MET A 206 -1.39 3.71 4.31
N PHE A 207 -1.12 2.61 3.60
CA PHE A 207 -0.30 1.52 4.11
C PHE A 207 1.16 1.95 4.36
N GLY A 208 1.78 2.62 3.39
CA GLY A 208 3.13 3.20 3.54
C GLY A 208 3.13 4.35 4.55
N LEU A 209 2.14 5.25 4.46
CA LEU A 209 2.01 6.40 5.35
C LEU A 209 1.99 5.98 6.83
N MET A 210 1.13 5.03 7.17
CA MET A 210 0.93 4.64 8.56
C MET A 210 2.12 3.87 9.13
N PHE A 211 2.60 2.83 8.42
CA PHE A 211 3.50 1.86 9.03
C PHE A 211 4.96 2.00 8.62
N GLU A 212 5.29 2.62 7.47
CA GLU A 212 6.69 2.94 7.14
C GLU A 212 7.09 4.35 7.57
N PHE A 213 6.13 5.21 7.92
CA PHE A 213 6.41 6.58 8.27
C PHE A 213 5.80 7.02 9.61
N LEU A 214 4.49 7.22 9.73
CA LEU A 214 3.90 7.89 10.90
C LEU A 214 4.16 7.11 12.20
N TYR A 215 3.86 5.83 12.23
CA TYR A 215 4.16 4.97 13.38
C TYR A 215 5.65 5.03 13.75
N GLN A 216 6.53 4.97 12.76
CA GLN A 216 7.98 4.97 12.97
C GLN A 216 8.49 6.27 13.61
N ILE A 217 7.92 7.41 13.18
CA ILE A 217 8.25 8.72 13.76
C ILE A 217 7.74 8.81 15.20
N CYS A 218 6.56 8.29 15.49
CA CYS A 218 6.02 8.25 16.86
C CYS A 218 6.89 7.42 17.81
N GLU A 219 7.56 6.37 17.31
CA GLU A 219 8.46 5.50 18.09
C GLU A 219 9.92 6.01 18.15
N GLY A 220 10.25 7.11 17.48
CA GLY A 220 11.60 7.63 17.45
C GLY A 220 12.57 6.86 16.57
N ALA A 221 12.08 6.07 15.62
CA ALA A 221 12.90 5.31 14.68
C ALA A 221 13.62 6.18 13.65
N SER A 222 14.60 5.60 12.97
CA SER A 222 15.26 6.21 11.82
C SER A 222 14.59 5.75 10.53
N VAL A 223 13.90 6.67 9.85
CA VAL A 223 13.23 6.40 8.57
C VAL A 223 14.12 6.82 7.42
N TYR A 224 14.36 5.88 6.49
CA TYR A 224 15.08 6.09 5.24
C TYR A 224 14.11 6.02 4.07
N PHE A 225 14.00 7.08 3.29
CA PHE A 225 13.10 7.15 2.14
C PHE A 225 13.80 6.68 0.88
N LEU A 226 13.17 5.75 0.16
CA LEU A 226 13.58 5.32 -1.16
C LEU A 226 13.08 6.31 -2.21
N THR A 227 13.95 7.22 -2.65
CA THR A 227 13.63 8.28 -3.62
C THR A 227 13.53 7.77 -5.07
N GLN A 228 14.09 6.57 -5.33
CA GLN A 228 14.12 5.91 -6.63
C GLN A 228 12.97 4.91 -6.81
N ALA A 229 12.70 4.53 -8.06
CA ALA A 229 11.74 3.47 -8.34
C ALA A 229 12.19 2.13 -7.71
N PRO A 230 11.29 1.38 -7.02
CA PRO A 230 11.63 0.17 -6.28
C PRO A 230 11.85 -1.04 -7.20
N THR A 231 12.93 -1.02 -8.00
CA THR A 231 13.34 -2.20 -8.77
C THR A 231 14.04 -3.23 -7.86
N PRO A 232 14.06 -4.53 -8.20
CA PRO A 232 14.73 -5.55 -7.39
C PRO A 232 16.17 -5.20 -7.04
N THR A 233 16.94 -4.68 -7.99
CA THR A 233 18.35 -4.29 -7.79
C THR A 233 18.48 -3.12 -6.81
N VAL A 234 17.60 -2.12 -6.93
CA VAL A 234 17.57 -0.95 -6.04
C VAL A 234 17.16 -1.38 -4.62
N LEU A 235 16.12 -2.21 -4.49
CA LEU A 235 15.68 -2.73 -3.20
C LEU A 235 16.75 -3.54 -2.48
N MET A 236 17.45 -4.44 -3.18
CA MET A 236 18.51 -5.24 -2.56
C MET A 236 19.65 -4.36 -2.03
N LYS A 237 20.04 -3.30 -2.76
CA LYS A 237 21.05 -2.33 -2.30
C LYS A 237 20.55 -1.57 -1.08
N ALA A 238 19.29 -1.11 -1.12
CA ALA A 238 18.66 -0.37 -0.03
C ALA A 238 18.57 -1.22 1.25
N PHE A 239 18.14 -2.49 1.15
CA PHE A 239 18.10 -3.40 2.30
C PHE A 239 19.48 -3.64 2.91
N ALA A 240 20.51 -3.83 2.08
CA ALA A 240 21.89 -4.02 2.55
C ALA A 240 22.43 -2.77 3.26
N GLN A 241 22.06 -1.57 2.81
CA GLN A 241 22.47 -0.29 3.38
C GLN A 241 21.72 0.03 4.67
N VAL A 242 20.38 -0.06 4.67
CA VAL A 242 19.50 0.35 5.78
C VAL A 242 19.41 -0.73 6.85
N LYS A 243 19.45 -2.01 6.48
CA LYS A 243 19.25 -3.17 7.36
C LYS A 243 17.97 -3.03 8.20
N PRO A 244 16.81 -2.91 7.57
CA PRO A 244 15.57 -2.60 8.26
C PRO A 244 15.17 -3.72 9.23
N PHE A 245 14.62 -3.32 10.40
CA PHE A 245 14.06 -4.29 11.35
C PHE A 245 12.70 -4.82 10.90
N MET A 246 12.00 -4.02 10.11
CA MET A 246 10.68 -4.33 9.55
C MET A 246 10.65 -3.97 8.07
N ILE A 247 10.05 -4.83 7.28
CA ILE A 247 9.76 -4.58 5.87
C ILE A 247 8.24 -4.73 5.68
N LEU A 248 7.62 -3.65 5.25
CA LEU A 248 6.28 -3.68 4.67
C LEU A 248 6.39 -3.85 3.17
N THR A 249 5.56 -4.73 2.61
CA THR A 249 5.65 -4.97 1.18
C THR A 249 4.33 -5.45 0.59
N VAL A 250 4.23 -5.35 -0.74
CA VAL A 250 3.17 -6.00 -1.50
C VAL A 250 3.64 -7.37 -1.98
N PRO A 251 2.72 -8.34 -2.21
CA PRO A 251 3.05 -9.70 -2.64
C PRO A 251 4.05 -9.76 -3.79
N LEU A 252 3.86 -8.95 -4.83
CA LEU A 252 4.69 -8.93 -6.03
C LEU A 252 6.21 -8.82 -5.75
N VAL A 253 6.61 -8.09 -4.72
CA VAL A 253 8.04 -7.92 -4.36
C VAL A 253 8.60 -9.22 -3.79
N VAL A 254 7.90 -9.82 -2.82
CA VAL A 254 8.30 -11.08 -2.18
C VAL A 254 8.28 -12.23 -3.20
N GLU A 255 7.25 -12.27 -4.02
CA GLU A 255 7.11 -13.27 -5.09
C GLU A 255 8.27 -13.21 -6.07
N LYS A 256 8.65 -12.02 -6.54
CA LYS A 256 9.82 -11.87 -7.42
C LYS A 256 11.10 -12.35 -6.75
N ILE A 257 11.30 -12.06 -5.46
CA ILE A 257 12.49 -12.51 -4.72
C ILE A 257 12.48 -14.03 -4.59
N ILE A 258 11.36 -14.65 -4.23
CA ILE A 258 11.26 -16.09 -4.02
C ILE A 258 11.25 -16.85 -5.36
N LYS A 259 10.43 -16.41 -6.33
CA LYS A 259 10.35 -17.06 -7.65
C LYS A 259 11.69 -17.02 -8.40
N LYS A 260 12.48 -15.94 -8.29
CA LYS A 260 13.79 -15.83 -8.95
C LYS A 260 14.96 -16.36 -8.12
N GLY A 261 14.92 -16.19 -6.81
CA GLY A 261 16.05 -16.48 -5.92
C GLY A 261 16.00 -17.83 -5.22
N VAL A 262 14.82 -18.35 -4.94
CA VAL A 262 14.59 -19.55 -4.11
C VAL A 262 14.04 -20.72 -4.91
N LEU A 263 12.90 -20.54 -5.59
CA LEU A 263 12.22 -21.65 -6.29
C LEU A 263 13.11 -22.41 -7.28
N PRO A 264 13.96 -21.78 -8.12
CA PRO A 264 14.84 -22.53 -9.03
C PRO A 264 15.81 -23.47 -8.30
N LYS A 265 16.24 -23.07 -7.10
CA LYS A 265 17.19 -23.86 -6.28
C LYS A 265 16.54 -25.08 -5.63
N ILE A 266 15.25 -25.00 -5.29
CA ILE A 266 14.50 -26.07 -4.63
C ILE A 266 13.65 -26.93 -5.59
N SER A 267 13.54 -26.53 -6.87
CA SER A 267 12.70 -27.21 -7.86
C SER A 267 13.38 -28.39 -8.55
N SER A 268 14.70 -28.55 -8.42
CA SER A 268 15.41 -29.70 -9.01
C SER A 268 14.94 -31.03 -8.35
N PRO A 269 14.94 -32.16 -9.06
CA PRO A 269 14.51 -33.44 -8.51
C PRO A 269 15.24 -33.81 -7.21
N ALA A 270 16.56 -33.60 -7.17
CA ALA A 270 17.36 -33.83 -5.97
C ALA A 270 16.97 -32.89 -4.82
N ALA A 271 16.77 -31.60 -5.10
CA ALA A 271 16.36 -30.63 -4.07
C ALA A 271 14.96 -30.92 -3.54
N LYS A 272 14.00 -31.34 -4.39
CA LYS A 272 12.65 -31.74 -3.94
C LYS A 272 12.68 -32.93 -2.99
N ILE A 273 13.54 -33.93 -3.27
CA ILE A 273 13.74 -35.08 -2.37
C ILE A 273 14.32 -34.61 -1.03
N MET A 274 15.37 -33.78 -1.08
CA MET A 274 16.01 -33.24 0.13
C MET A 274 15.05 -32.35 0.94
N TRP A 275 14.18 -31.55 0.28
CA TRP A 275 13.17 -30.70 0.93
C TRP A 275 12.15 -31.48 1.75
N LYS A 276 11.82 -32.72 1.31
CA LYS A 276 10.85 -33.62 1.98
C LYS A 276 11.51 -34.59 2.97
N THR A 277 12.82 -34.85 2.86
CA THR A 277 13.52 -35.84 3.71
C THR A 277 13.74 -35.30 5.12
N PRO A 278 13.31 -35.99 6.20
CA PRO A 278 13.27 -35.46 7.56
C PRO A 278 14.58 -34.84 8.08
N PHE A 279 15.73 -35.42 7.79
CA PHE A 279 17.05 -34.92 8.23
C PHE A 279 17.59 -33.78 7.36
N LEU A 280 17.44 -33.89 6.03
CA LEU A 280 17.99 -32.94 5.06
C LEU A 280 17.16 -31.66 4.96
N LYS A 281 15.83 -31.76 5.18
CA LYS A 281 14.92 -30.59 5.09
C LYS A 281 15.35 -29.44 5.99
N ASN A 282 15.78 -29.71 7.21
CA ASN A 282 16.16 -28.65 8.15
C ASN A 282 17.42 -27.91 7.70
N VAL A 283 18.40 -28.62 7.10
CA VAL A 283 19.63 -28.02 6.58
C VAL A 283 19.32 -27.12 5.37
N ILE A 284 18.51 -27.61 4.42
CA ILE A 284 18.19 -26.83 3.21
C ILE A 284 17.30 -25.65 3.54
N ARG A 285 16.24 -25.86 4.32
CA ARG A 285 15.34 -24.81 4.76
C ARG A 285 16.08 -23.72 5.55
N GLY A 286 17.02 -24.13 6.42
CA GLY A 286 17.91 -23.19 7.13
C GLY A 286 18.77 -22.36 6.20
N LYS A 287 19.39 -22.97 5.17
CA LYS A 287 20.17 -22.22 4.16
C LYS A 287 19.32 -21.25 3.34
N VAL A 288 18.10 -21.65 2.99
CA VAL A 288 17.16 -20.76 2.27
C VAL A 288 16.78 -19.58 3.16
N LYS A 289 16.43 -19.84 4.42
CA LYS A 289 16.14 -18.79 5.41
C LYS A 289 17.30 -17.81 5.57
N GLU A 290 18.51 -18.30 5.78
CA GLU A 290 19.73 -17.48 5.88
C GLU A 290 19.97 -16.64 4.61
N GLY A 291 19.70 -17.22 3.43
CA GLY A 291 19.80 -16.50 2.16
C GLY A 291 18.79 -15.35 2.06
N LEU A 292 17.56 -15.56 2.51
CA LEU A 292 16.54 -14.51 2.57
C LEU A 292 16.88 -13.45 3.61
N ASP A 293 17.35 -13.85 4.80
CA ASP A 293 17.79 -12.90 5.84
C ASP A 293 18.88 -11.97 5.30
N LYS A 294 19.87 -12.51 4.58
CA LYS A 294 20.92 -11.71 3.92
C LYS A 294 20.34 -10.77 2.86
N THR A 295 19.37 -11.23 2.09
CA THR A 295 18.70 -10.42 1.04
C THR A 295 17.98 -9.22 1.65
N PHE A 296 17.35 -9.39 2.82
CA PHE A 296 16.64 -8.34 3.54
C PHE A 296 17.50 -7.54 4.52
N GLY A 297 18.84 -7.65 4.46
CA GLY A 297 19.78 -6.84 5.25
C GLY A 297 20.23 -7.45 6.57
N GLY A 298 19.76 -8.64 6.94
CA GLY A 298 20.24 -9.44 8.06
C GLY A 298 19.75 -9.03 9.46
N GLN A 299 18.84 -8.04 9.58
CA GLN A 299 18.30 -7.57 10.87
C GLN A 299 16.77 -7.62 10.92
N LEU A 300 16.13 -8.23 9.92
CA LEU A 300 14.68 -8.27 9.80
C LEU A 300 14.05 -9.05 10.96
N ARG A 301 13.05 -8.45 11.60
CA ARG A 301 12.21 -9.08 12.64
C ARG A 301 10.78 -9.31 12.17
N TYR A 302 10.30 -8.46 11.25
CA TYR A 302 8.94 -8.49 10.75
C TYR A 302 8.93 -8.31 9.22
N LEU A 303 8.37 -9.30 8.52
CA LEU A 303 8.01 -9.18 7.11
C LEU A 303 6.49 -9.14 7.03
N ILE A 304 5.93 -7.96 6.79
CA ILE A 304 4.48 -7.75 6.74
C ILE A 304 4.08 -7.53 5.29
N ILE A 305 3.23 -8.42 4.79
CA ILE A 305 2.78 -8.44 3.40
C ILE A 305 1.32 -8.00 3.37
N GLY A 306 0.96 -7.07 2.49
CA GLY A 306 -0.41 -6.57 2.41
C GLY A 306 -0.75 -5.95 1.06
N GLY A 307 -2.01 -5.54 0.90
CA GLY A 307 -2.50 -4.85 -0.29
C GLY A 307 -3.00 -5.74 -1.43
N ALA A 308 -2.69 -7.04 -1.41
CA ALA A 308 -3.23 -8.07 -2.31
C ALA A 308 -3.05 -9.47 -1.69
N ALA A 309 -3.65 -10.49 -2.29
CA ALA A 309 -3.42 -11.88 -1.90
C ALA A 309 -1.97 -12.29 -2.20
N LEU A 310 -1.37 -13.06 -1.29
CA LEU A 310 -0.05 -13.65 -1.48
C LEU A 310 -0.17 -14.97 -2.24
N ASN A 311 0.65 -15.15 -3.26
CA ASN A 311 0.68 -16.38 -4.04
C ASN A 311 0.94 -17.61 -3.15
N GLY A 312 0.07 -18.63 -3.27
CA GLY A 312 0.08 -19.79 -2.38
C GLY A 312 1.38 -20.61 -2.41
N GLU A 313 2.05 -20.73 -3.58
CA GLU A 313 3.35 -21.43 -3.67
C GLU A 313 4.46 -20.66 -2.94
N VAL A 314 4.43 -19.34 -3.04
CA VAL A 314 5.38 -18.46 -2.35
C VAL A 314 5.15 -18.50 -0.84
N GLU A 315 3.90 -18.44 -0.42
CA GLU A 315 3.52 -18.55 0.99
C GLU A 315 3.92 -19.91 1.56
N GLN A 316 3.71 -21.01 0.81
CA GLN A 316 4.14 -22.34 1.22
C GLN A 316 5.66 -22.41 1.48
N VAL A 317 6.47 -21.75 0.67
CA VAL A 317 7.93 -21.68 0.89
C VAL A 317 8.25 -20.94 2.18
N LEU A 318 7.66 -19.77 2.40
CA LEU A 318 7.86 -18.98 3.64
C LEU A 318 7.45 -19.76 4.88
N HIS A 319 6.30 -20.41 4.82
CA HIS A 319 5.79 -21.27 5.89
C HIS A 319 6.74 -22.45 6.17
N ASP A 320 7.19 -23.15 5.13
CA ASP A 320 8.06 -24.30 5.22
C ASP A 320 9.42 -24.01 5.87
N ILE A 321 9.99 -22.84 5.59
CA ILE A 321 11.25 -22.39 6.21
C ILE A 321 11.03 -21.69 7.56
N LYS A 322 9.78 -21.58 8.02
CA LYS A 322 9.38 -20.85 9.23
C LYS A 322 9.94 -19.43 9.22
N TYR A 323 9.68 -18.72 8.12
CA TYR A 323 10.08 -17.33 8.00
C TYR A 323 9.21 -16.43 8.89
N GLN A 324 9.73 -15.31 9.34
CA GLN A 324 9.01 -14.34 10.17
C GLN A 324 8.13 -13.42 9.30
N TYR A 325 7.09 -13.96 8.70
CA TYR A 325 6.16 -13.24 7.86
C TYR A 325 4.72 -13.34 8.37
N CYS A 326 3.93 -12.36 8.03
CA CYS A 326 2.47 -12.41 8.14
C CYS A 326 1.83 -11.64 6.98
N VAL A 327 0.58 -11.95 6.71
CA VAL A 327 -0.25 -11.21 5.76
C VAL A 327 -1.25 -10.39 6.57
N GLY A 328 -1.30 -9.08 6.31
CA GLY A 328 -2.29 -8.18 6.88
C GLY A 328 -3.33 -7.77 5.85
N TYR A 329 -4.55 -7.51 6.30
CA TYR A 329 -5.64 -7.04 5.47
C TYR A 329 -6.10 -5.65 5.87
N GLY A 330 -6.39 -4.85 4.88
CA GLY A 330 -6.89 -3.51 5.10
C GLY A 330 -7.23 -2.77 3.82
N MET A 331 -7.78 -1.59 3.98
CA MET A 331 -8.15 -0.69 2.90
C MET A 331 -8.03 0.77 3.35
N THR A 332 -7.93 1.69 2.40
CA THR A 332 -7.79 3.12 2.70
C THR A 332 -8.89 3.61 3.66
N GLU A 333 -10.10 3.11 3.48
CA GLU A 333 -11.29 3.42 4.26
C GLU A 333 -11.21 2.98 5.73
N CYS A 334 -10.16 2.21 6.11
CA CYS A 334 -9.89 1.78 7.49
C CYS A 334 -8.59 2.32 8.07
N GLY A 335 -8.00 3.31 7.46
CA GLY A 335 -6.89 4.09 7.92
C GLY A 335 -5.52 3.44 8.22
N PRO A 336 -5.04 2.29 7.66
CA PRO A 336 -5.68 1.40 6.68
C PRO A 336 -6.10 0.02 7.22
N LEU A 337 -5.69 -0.41 8.43
CA LEU A 337 -5.63 -1.82 8.82
C LEU A 337 -6.95 -2.33 9.41
N ILE A 338 -7.35 -3.53 9.03
CA ILE A 338 -8.53 -4.26 9.51
C ILE A 338 -8.12 -5.49 10.31
N SER A 339 -7.18 -6.28 9.80
CA SER A 339 -6.72 -7.49 10.46
C SER A 339 -5.22 -7.71 10.35
N TYR A 340 -4.69 -8.37 11.37
CA TYR A 340 -3.29 -8.69 11.52
C TYR A 340 -3.12 -9.83 12.53
N GLU A 341 -2.08 -10.63 12.40
CA GLU A 341 -1.60 -11.52 13.46
C GLU A 341 -0.08 -11.57 13.43
N ASP A 342 0.51 -11.73 14.62
CA ASP A 342 1.95 -11.86 14.74
C ASP A 342 2.46 -13.12 14.04
N TRP A 343 3.59 -13.04 13.36
CA TRP A 343 4.12 -14.13 12.53
C TRP A 343 4.27 -15.47 13.26
N TRP A 344 4.42 -15.48 14.57
CA TRP A 344 4.48 -16.72 15.37
C TRP A 344 3.13 -17.34 15.68
N ALA A 345 2.04 -16.61 15.54
CA ALA A 345 0.66 -17.03 15.74
C ALA A 345 -0.17 -17.01 14.45
N TYR A 346 0.45 -16.58 13.35
CA TYR A 346 -0.20 -16.40 12.05
C TYR A 346 -0.71 -17.75 11.49
N ALA A 347 -1.98 -17.80 11.16
CA ALA A 347 -2.60 -18.94 10.51
C ALA A 347 -2.33 -18.90 9.00
N PHE A 348 -1.83 -20.00 8.48
CA PHE A 348 -1.48 -20.16 7.06
C PHE A 348 -2.67 -19.83 6.15
N HIS A 349 -2.44 -19.06 5.08
CA HIS A 349 -3.45 -18.54 4.13
C HIS A 349 -4.47 -17.57 4.73
N SER A 350 -4.40 -17.18 5.99
CA SER A 350 -5.27 -16.15 6.56
C SER A 350 -4.74 -14.74 6.31
N CYS A 351 -5.53 -13.75 6.70
CA CYS A 351 -5.10 -12.36 6.81
C CYS A 351 -5.00 -11.92 8.29
N GLY A 352 -4.83 -12.88 9.20
CA GLY A 352 -4.84 -12.62 10.64
C GLY A 352 -6.23 -12.42 11.21
N LYS A 353 -6.29 -11.83 12.39
CA LYS A 353 -7.52 -11.58 13.17
C LYS A 353 -7.87 -10.10 13.20
N GLU A 354 -9.12 -9.79 13.54
CA GLU A 354 -9.55 -8.41 13.75
C GLU A 354 -8.65 -7.68 14.75
N LEU A 355 -8.47 -6.38 14.54
CA LEU A 355 -7.69 -5.56 15.45
C LEU A 355 -8.48 -5.21 16.70
N PRO A 356 -7.82 -4.93 17.85
CA PRO A 356 -8.51 -4.55 19.08
C PRO A 356 -9.43 -3.34 18.94
N GLN A 357 -9.09 -2.39 18.05
CA GLN A 357 -9.82 -1.14 17.82
C GLN A 357 -10.98 -1.27 16.83
N CYS A 358 -11.19 -2.42 16.22
CA CYS A 358 -12.34 -2.66 15.34
C CYS A 358 -12.96 -4.04 15.59
N ARG A 359 -14.13 -4.25 14.99
CA ARG A 359 -14.81 -5.53 14.92
C ARG A 359 -15.04 -5.88 13.47
N VAL A 360 -14.94 -7.17 13.17
CA VAL A 360 -15.20 -7.73 11.84
C VAL A 360 -16.35 -8.71 11.94
N ARG A 361 -17.26 -8.67 11.00
CA ARG A 361 -18.27 -9.72 10.78
C ARG A 361 -18.28 -10.16 9.34
N ILE A 362 -18.69 -11.39 9.12
CA ILE A 362 -18.98 -11.93 7.80
C ILE A 362 -20.50 -11.92 7.64
N ASP A 363 -20.99 -11.24 6.61
CA ASP A 363 -22.43 -11.17 6.29
C ASP A 363 -22.88 -12.47 5.63
N SER A 364 -23.02 -13.52 6.45
CA SER A 364 -23.34 -14.89 6.05
C SER A 364 -24.15 -15.59 7.14
N GLU A 365 -25.01 -16.53 6.75
CA GLU A 365 -25.72 -17.43 7.66
C GLU A 365 -24.78 -18.41 8.37
N ASP A 366 -23.65 -18.75 7.73
CA ASP A 366 -22.58 -19.56 8.29
C ASP A 366 -21.24 -18.89 8.02
N PRO A 367 -20.78 -17.96 8.88
CA PRO A 367 -19.53 -17.21 8.70
C PRO A 367 -18.27 -18.09 8.62
N THR A 368 -18.34 -19.34 9.07
CA THR A 368 -17.19 -20.26 9.10
C THR A 368 -17.09 -21.16 7.87
N GLY A 369 -18.20 -21.38 7.18
CA GLY A 369 -18.26 -22.33 6.05
C GLY A 369 -18.83 -21.76 4.75
N LYS A 370 -19.45 -20.58 4.81
CA LYS A 370 -20.07 -19.95 3.63
C LYS A 370 -19.61 -18.50 3.49
N ASP A 371 -19.10 -18.18 2.34
CA ASP A 371 -18.65 -16.82 2.04
C ASP A 371 -19.74 -15.79 2.25
N GLY A 372 -19.34 -14.68 2.85
CA GLY A 372 -20.15 -13.47 2.98
C GLY A 372 -19.30 -12.24 2.83
N GLU A 373 -19.94 -11.08 2.71
CA GLU A 373 -19.23 -9.81 2.65
C GLU A 373 -18.58 -9.52 4.01
N ILE A 374 -17.29 -9.20 3.97
CA ILE A 374 -16.55 -8.76 5.17
C ILE A 374 -17.02 -7.34 5.50
N GLN A 375 -17.49 -7.15 6.73
CA GLN A 375 -17.96 -5.86 7.22
C GLN A 375 -17.18 -5.46 8.47
N VAL A 376 -16.88 -4.17 8.60
CA VAL A 376 -15.99 -3.62 9.64
C VAL A 376 -16.68 -2.49 10.38
N LYS A 377 -16.49 -2.42 11.70
CA LYS A 377 -16.94 -1.32 12.55
C LYS A 377 -15.89 -1.03 13.61
N GLY A 378 -15.42 0.21 13.71
CA GLY A 378 -14.39 0.58 14.69
C GLY A 378 -13.89 1.99 14.52
N ILE A 379 -12.97 2.39 15.41
CA ILE A 379 -12.39 3.74 15.42
C ILE A 379 -11.46 3.98 14.23
N ASN A 380 -11.02 2.92 13.54
CA ASN A 380 -10.19 2.99 12.34
C ASN A 380 -11.00 3.26 11.06
N VAL A 381 -12.35 3.14 11.10
CA VAL A 381 -13.20 3.30 9.93
C VAL A 381 -13.41 4.78 9.59
N MET A 382 -13.28 5.12 8.32
CA MET A 382 -13.40 6.48 7.78
C MET A 382 -14.70 7.19 8.17
N LYS A 383 -14.68 8.52 8.11
CA LYS A 383 -15.87 9.34 8.28
C LYS A 383 -16.83 9.28 7.07
N GLY A 384 -16.32 8.94 5.90
CA GLY A 384 -17.04 8.85 4.63
C GLY A 384 -16.21 9.33 3.46
N TYR A 385 -16.84 9.51 2.30
CA TYR A 385 -16.23 10.04 1.10
C TYR A 385 -16.49 11.55 0.97
N TYR A 386 -15.44 12.33 0.80
CA TYR A 386 -15.48 13.78 0.69
C TYR A 386 -16.38 14.20 -0.47
N LYS A 387 -17.38 15.07 -0.18
CA LYS A 387 -18.40 15.55 -1.13
C LYS A 387 -19.15 14.44 -1.89
N ASN A 388 -19.31 13.27 -1.29
CA ASN A 388 -20.00 12.16 -1.92
C ASN A 388 -20.85 11.38 -0.89
N GLU A 389 -21.98 11.99 -0.50
CA GLU A 389 -22.91 11.42 0.47
C GLU A 389 -23.55 10.12 -0.03
N GLU A 390 -23.87 10.03 -1.32
CA GLU A 390 -24.48 8.85 -1.92
C GLU A 390 -23.56 7.64 -1.77
N ALA A 391 -22.29 7.78 -2.17
CA ALA A 391 -21.30 6.70 -2.01
C ALA A 391 -21.02 6.40 -0.53
N THR A 392 -21.09 7.40 0.35
CA THR A 392 -20.94 7.20 1.79
C THR A 392 -22.11 6.38 2.34
N LYS A 393 -23.35 6.73 2.03
CA LYS A 393 -24.53 5.96 2.44
C LYS A 393 -24.52 4.53 1.91
N ALA A 394 -24.08 4.34 0.67
CA ALA A 394 -24.04 3.02 0.04
C ALA A 394 -23.02 2.06 0.67
N VAL A 395 -21.94 2.58 1.30
CA VAL A 395 -20.90 1.75 1.91
C VAL A 395 -21.19 1.38 3.36
N PHE A 396 -22.12 2.05 4.04
CA PHE A 396 -22.53 1.71 5.39
C PHE A 396 -23.86 0.96 5.41
N THR A 397 -23.98 -0.01 6.31
CA THR A 397 -25.23 -0.67 6.64
C THR A 397 -26.07 0.21 7.58
N GLU A 398 -27.36 -0.11 7.73
CA GLU A 398 -28.26 0.64 8.64
C GLU A 398 -27.80 0.58 10.11
N ASP A 399 -27.16 -0.53 10.53
CA ASP A 399 -26.59 -0.73 11.86
C ASP A 399 -25.15 -0.22 12.01
N GLY A 400 -24.64 0.51 10.99
CA GLY A 400 -23.40 1.28 11.02
C GLY A 400 -22.13 0.47 10.81
N TRP A 401 -22.20 -0.68 10.12
CA TRP A 401 -21.03 -1.39 9.65
C TRP A 401 -20.64 -0.92 8.26
N MET A 402 -19.34 -0.81 8.02
CA MET A 402 -18.81 -0.50 6.70
C MET A 402 -18.66 -1.79 5.88
N ARG A 403 -19.22 -1.80 4.69
CA ARG A 403 -19.07 -2.83 3.67
C ARG A 403 -17.73 -2.68 2.99
N THR A 404 -16.90 -3.72 3.02
CA THR A 404 -15.56 -3.67 2.39
C THR A 404 -15.61 -3.96 0.89
N GLY A 405 -16.65 -4.66 0.44
CA GLY A 405 -16.73 -5.23 -0.90
C GLY A 405 -15.85 -6.44 -1.11
N ASP A 406 -15.19 -6.94 -0.07
CA ASP A 406 -14.42 -8.18 -0.07
C ASP A 406 -15.28 -9.32 0.47
N LEU A 407 -15.13 -10.52 -0.11
CA LEU A 407 -15.83 -11.74 0.30
C LEU A 407 -14.87 -12.70 0.96
N GLY A 408 -15.35 -13.40 1.99
CA GLY A 408 -14.54 -14.37 2.70
C GLY A 408 -15.27 -15.03 3.85
N ILE A 409 -14.50 -15.74 4.67
CA ILE A 409 -14.96 -16.45 5.87
C ILE A 409 -14.11 -16.04 7.08
N MET A 410 -14.60 -16.37 8.28
CA MET A 410 -13.86 -16.26 9.53
C MET A 410 -13.93 -17.59 10.24
N ASP A 411 -12.79 -18.20 10.55
CA ASP A 411 -12.76 -19.48 11.26
C ASP A 411 -13.14 -19.32 12.75
N LYS A 412 -13.23 -20.44 13.44
CA LYS A 412 -13.61 -20.49 14.89
C LYS A 412 -12.58 -19.81 15.79
N ASP A 413 -11.34 -19.65 15.33
CA ASP A 413 -10.25 -19.00 16.06
C ASP A 413 -10.18 -17.50 15.75
N GLY A 414 -11.06 -16.99 14.86
CA GLY A 414 -11.16 -15.58 14.46
C GLY A 414 -10.22 -15.19 13.32
N ASN A 415 -9.56 -16.15 12.64
CA ASN A 415 -8.75 -15.86 11.47
C ASN A 415 -9.63 -15.57 10.25
N ILE A 416 -9.31 -14.53 9.53
CA ILE A 416 -10.04 -14.05 8.35
C ILE A 416 -9.36 -14.58 7.09
N TYR A 417 -10.17 -15.14 6.19
CA TYR A 417 -9.74 -15.65 4.87
C TYR A 417 -10.50 -14.90 3.79
N ILE A 418 -9.78 -14.27 2.88
CA ILE A 418 -10.37 -13.50 1.77
C ILE A 418 -10.32 -14.36 0.53
N HIS A 419 -11.47 -14.53 -0.13
CA HIS A 419 -11.59 -15.33 -1.35
C HIS A 419 -11.67 -14.47 -2.61
N GLY A 420 -12.18 -13.22 -2.52
CA GLY A 420 -12.22 -12.32 -3.67
C GLY A 420 -13.04 -11.06 -3.43
N ARG A 421 -13.28 -10.34 -4.53
CA ARG A 421 -14.09 -9.12 -4.53
C ARG A 421 -15.52 -9.40 -4.99
N SER A 422 -16.51 -8.89 -4.27
CA SER A 422 -17.94 -9.07 -4.64
C SER A 422 -18.25 -8.58 -6.06
N LYS A 423 -17.60 -7.51 -6.51
CA LYS A 423 -17.77 -6.93 -7.86
C LYS A 423 -17.11 -7.74 -8.98
N ASN A 424 -16.16 -8.59 -8.65
CA ASN A 424 -15.41 -9.43 -9.59
C ASN A 424 -15.95 -10.86 -9.61
N MET A 425 -16.69 -11.26 -8.59
CA MET A 425 -17.28 -12.59 -8.48
C MET A 425 -18.12 -12.90 -9.71
N ILE A 426 -17.90 -14.07 -10.29
CA ILE A 426 -18.64 -14.60 -11.41
C ILE A 426 -19.66 -15.61 -10.86
N LEU A 427 -20.92 -15.46 -11.25
CA LEU A 427 -21.93 -16.43 -10.89
C LEU A 427 -21.91 -17.57 -11.90
N GLY A 428 -21.53 -18.76 -11.45
CA GLY A 428 -21.53 -19.96 -12.28
C GLY A 428 -22.93 -20.38 -12.72
N PRO A 429 -23.05 -21.18 -13.78
CA PRO A 429 -24.35 -21.59 -14.38
C PRO A 429 -25.33 -22.27 -13.41
N SER A 430 -24.82 -22.87 -12.35
CA SER A 430 -25.64 -23.56 -11.33
C SER A 430 -25.69 -22.76 -10.00
N GLY A 431 -25.37 -21.45 -10.03
CA GLY A 431 -25.48 -20.57 -8.88
C GLY A 431 -24.26 -20.61 -7.91
N GLN A 432 -23.15 -21.25 -8.31
CA GLN A 432 -21.92 -21.22 -7.52
C GLN A 432 -21.18 -19.90 -7.69
N ASN A 433 -20.59 -19.40 -6.61
CA ASN A 433 -19.68 -18.30 -6.64
C ASN A 433 -18.32 -18.76 -7.20
N ILE A 434 -17.80 -18.06 -8.19
CA ILE A 434 -16.48 -18.27 -8.75
C ILE A 434 -15.68 -16.99 -8.49
N TYR A 435 -14.53 -17.13 -7.87
CA TYR A 435 -13.63 -16.02 -7.55
C TYR A 435 -12.50 -15.98 -8.56
N PRO A 436 -12.51 -15.04 -9.52
CA PRO A 436 -11.50 -14.93 -10.56
C PRO A 436 -10.07 -14.85 -9.98
N GLU A 437 -9.92 -14.17 -8.86
CA GLU A 437 -8.63 -13.96 -8.21
C GLU A 437 -7.96 -15.28 -7.80
N GLU A 438 -8.74 -16.28 -7.35
CA GLU A 438 -8.20 -17.61 -7.01
C GLU A 438 -7.69 -18.37 -8.23
N LEU A 439 -8.38 -18.21 -9.38
CA LEU A 439 -7.98 -18.83 -10.64
C LEU A 439 -6.74 -18.14 -11.22
N GLU A 440 -6.69 -16.83 -11.10
CA GLU A 440 -5.57 -15.99 -11.54
C GLU A 440 -4.30 -16.28 -10.74
N ASP A 441 -4.38 -16.44 -9.42
CA ASP A 441 -3.25 -16.83 -8.58
C ASP A 441 -2.63 -18.15 -9.05
N LYS A 442 -3.46 -19.14 -9.36
CA LYS A 442 -3.00 -20.42 -9.92
C LYS A 442 -2.36 -20.24 -11.30
N LEU A 443 -2.96 -19.44 -12.18
CA LEU A 443 -2.42 -19.16 -13.50
C LEU A 443 -1.09 -18.41 -13.42
N ASP A 444 -0.99 -17.37 -12.60
CA ASP A 444 0.20 -16.54 -12.43
C ASP A 444 1.38 -17.31 -11.81
N SER A 445 1.11 -18.51 -11.27
CA SER A 445 2.12 -19.47 -10.85
C SER A 445 2.65 -20.36 -11.98
N MET A 446 2.00 -20.37 -13.15
CA MET A 446 2.37 -21.22 -14.28
C MET A 446 3.48 -20.63 -15.12
N PRO A 447 4.26 -21.48 -15.85
CA PRO A 447 5.33 -21.04 -16.73
C PRO A 447 4.89 -20.01 -17.79
N CYS A 448 5.74 -19.03 -18.07
CA CYS A 448 5.55 -18.03 -19.13
C CYS A 448 4.33 -17.10 -18.94
N ILE A 449 3.78 -16.97 -17.74
CA ILE A 449 2.71 -16.02 -17.42
C ILE A 449 3.31 -14.89 -16.59
N ALA A 450 3.10 -13.65 -17.03
CA ALA A 450 3.49 -12.45 -16.29
C ALA A 450 2.33 -11.94 -15.44
N GLU A 451 1.11 -11.91 -16.02
CA GLU A 451 -0.13 -11.49 -15.37
C GLU A 451 -1.32 -12.15 -16.08
N SER A 452 -2.37 -12.44 -15.33
CA SER A 452 -3.63 -12.95 -15.90
C SER A 452 -4.85 -12.29 -15.27
N ILE A 453 -5.97 -12.29 -16.00
CA ILE A 453 -7.31 -12.03 -15.49
C ILE A 453 -8.27 -13.06 -16.05
N VAL A 454 -9.20 -13.49 -15.20
CA VAL A 454 -10.28 -14.40 -15.62
C VAL A 454 -11.58 -13.62 -15.72
N VAL A 455 -12.24 -13.77 -16.85
CA VAL A 455 -13.50 -13.09 -17.18
C VAL A 455 -14.57 -14.10 -17.60
N ASP A 456 -15.83 -13.71 -17.45
CA ASP A 456 -16.96 -14.45 -18.02
C ASP A 456 -17.24 -13.95 -19.44
N ARG A 457 -17.20 -14.83 -20.42
CA ARG A 457 -17.65 -14.58 -21.78
C ARG A 457 -18.64 -15.67 -22.18
N ASP A 458 -19.88 -15.29 -22.36
CA ASP A 458 -20.97 -16.22 -22.75
C ASP A 458 -21.08 -17.44 -21.81
N HIS A 459 -21.03 -17.19 -20.49
CA HIS A 459 -21.05 -18.22 -19.44
C HIS A 459 -19.89 -19.21 -19.50
N LYS A 460 -18.74 -18.77 -20.05
CA LYS A 460 -17.49 -19.51 -20.06
C LYS A 460 -16.40 -18.68 -19.41
N LEU A 461 -15.62 -19.32 -18.55
CA LEU A 461 -14.45 -18.67 -17.96
C LEU A 461 -13.32 -18.62 -19.00
N VAL A 462 -12.90 -17.42 -19.34
CA VAL A 462 -11.81 -17.16 -20.26
C VAL A 462 -10.67 -16.49 -19.49
N ALA A 463 -9.47 -17.04 -19.56
CA ALA A 463 -8.28 -16.42 -19.02
C ALA A 463 -7.62 -15.54 -20.07
N LEU A 464 -7.54 -14.25 -19.82
CA LEU A 464 -6.71 -13.32 -20.59
C LEU A 464 -5.33 -13.31 -19.96
N VAL A 465 -4.30 -13.59 -20.74
CA VAL A 465 -2.93 -13.75 -20.23
C VAL A 465 -1.97 -12.82 -20.94
N TYR A 466 -1.25 -12.01 -20.17
CA TYR A 466 -0.05 -11.31 -20.64
C TYR A 466 1.16 -12.20 -20.39
N PRO A 467 1.87 -12.62 -21.46
CA PRO A 467 2.97 -13.58 -21.33
C PRO A 467 4.23 -12.95 -20.78
N ASP A 468 5.01 -13.73 -20.01
CA ASP A 468 6.39 -13.34 -19.64
C ASP A 468 7.34 -13.55 -20.82
N THR A 469 7.60 -12.48 -21.55
CA THR A 469 8.54 -12.44 -22.70
C THR A 469 9.97 -12.10 -22.29
N SER A 470 10.28 -12.05 -20.99
CA SER A 470 11.65 -11.89 -20.50
C SER A 470 12.55 -13.07 -20.92
N ALA A 471 13.87 -12.88 -20.83
CA ALA A 471 14.80 -13.95 -21.12
C ALA A 471 14.57 -15.21 -20.25
N ASP A 472 14.08 -15.03 -19.04
CA ASP A 472 13.77 -16.13 -18.12
C ASP A 472 12.44 -16.82 -18.52
N GLY A 473 11.41 -16.08 -18.90
CA GLY A 473 10.16 -16.62 -19.44
C GLY A 473 10.39 -17.41 -20.73
N LEU A 474 11.18 -16.86 -21.66
CA LEU A 474 11.53 -17.55 -22.91
C LEU A 474 12.35 -18.83 -22.68
N LYS A 475 13.21 -18.89 -21.67
CA LYS A 475 13.88 -20.13 -21.28
C LYS A 475 12.92 -21.20 -20.78
N GLN A 476 11.87 -20.81 -20.06
CA GLN A 476 10.83 -21.75 -19.59
C GLN A 476 10.02 -22.33 -20.76
N LEU A 477 9.84 -21.56 -21.83
CA LEU A 477 9.12 -21.99 -23.01
C LEU A 477 9.81 -23.17 -23.73
N GLY A 478 11.16 -23.21 -23.73
CA GLY A 478 11.93 -24.24 -24.41
C GLY A 478 11.67 -24.26 -25.93
N THR A 479 11.22 -25.40 -26.46
CA THR A 479 10.88 -25.58 -27.90
C THR A 479 9.41 -25.41 -28.21
N LYS A 480 8.57 -25.12 -27.24
CA LYS A 480 7.11 -25.00 -27.40
C LYS A 480 6.72 -23.61 -27.92
N SER A 481 5.57 -23.52 -28.57
CA SER A 481 4.94 -22.23 -28.83
C SER A 481 4.28 -21.69 -27.55
N LEU A 482 4.12 -20.36 -27.45
CA LEU A 482 3.36 -19.75 -26.35
C LEU A 482 1.94 -20.34 -26.24
N THR A 483 1.25 -20.53 -27.36
CA THR A 483 -0.11 -21.10 -27.37
C THR A 483 -0.12 -22.52 -26.81
N GLN A 484 0.85 -23.35 -27.16
CA GLN A 484 0.97 -24.70 -26.59
C GLN A 484 1.23 -24.66 -25.09
N GLN A 485 2.11 -23.76 -24.62
CA GLN A 485 2.40 -23.62 -23.21
C GLN A 485 1.15 -23.13 -22.43
N MET A 486 0.41 -22.18 -22.99
CA MET A 486 -0.82 -21.68 -22.34
C MET A 486 -1.90 -22.78 -22.22
N GLU A 487 -2.04 -23.62 -23.23
CA GLU A 487 -2.99 -24.74 -23.16
C GLU A 487 -2.56 -25.79 -22.12
N GLU A 488 -1.27 -26.09 -22.02
CA GLU A 488 -0.74 -26.95 -20.95
C GLU A 488 -0.99 -26.34 -19.56
N ASN A 489 -0.77 -25.03 -19.40
CA ASN A 489 -1.02 -24.32 -18.16
C ASN A 489 -2.51 -24.42 -17.78
N ARG A 490 -3.42 -24.14 -18.72
CA ARG A 490 -4.86 -24.26 -18.53
C ARG A 490 -5.26 -25.66 -18.06
N LEU A 491 -4.78 -26.68 -18.77
CA LEU A 491 -5.06 -28.07 -18.41
C LEU A 491 -4.51 -28.45 -17.04
N ALA A 492 -3.32 -27.95 -16.69
CA ALA A 492 -2.72 -28.19 -15.38
C ALA A 492 -3.52 -27.55 -14.26
N VAL A 493 -3.92 -26.28 -14.41
CA VAL A 493 -4.75 -25.56 -13.43
C VAL A 493 -6.12 -26.23 -13.28
N ASN A 494 -6.76 -26.60 -14.38
CA ASN A 494 -8.07 -27.22 -14.36
C ASN A 494 -8.14 -28.59 -13.65
N LYS A 495 -7.01 -29.30 -13.51
CA LYS A 495 -6.97 -30.58 -12.78
C LYS A 495 -7.38 -30.47 -11.33
N ASP A 496 -7.06 -29.34 -10.72
CA ASP A 496 -7.30 -29.06 -9.31
C ASP A 496 -8.53 -28.18 -9.06
N LEU A 497 -9.31 -27.89 -10.15
CA LEU A 497 -10.49 -27.05 -10.09
C LEU A 497 -11.78 -27.87 -10.21
N PRO A 498 -12.83 -27.51 -9.43
CA PRO A 498 -14.18 -28.02 -9.65
C PRO A 498 -14.65 -27.74 -11.08
N LEU A 499 -15.50 -28.60 -11.62
CA LEU A 499 -15.98 -28.48 -13.01
C LEU A 499 -16.60 -27.11 -13.33
N TYR A 500 -17.31 -26.51 -12.38
CA TYR A 500 -17.99 -25.22 -12.57
C TYR A 500 -17.02 -24.02 -12.64
N SER A 501 -15.79 -24.16 -12.15
CA SER A 501 -14.76 -23.11 -12.14
C SER A 501 -13.61 -23.38 -13.12
N GLN A 502 -13.74 -24.40 -13.98
CA GLN A 502 -12.71 -24.71 -14.97
C GLN A 502 -12.63 -23.64 -16.06
N ILE A 503 -11.40 -23.24 -16.38
CA ILE A 503 -11.10 -22.27 -17.44
C ILE A 503 -11.34 -22.92 -18.80
N SER A 504 -12.20 -22.33 -19.60
CA SER A 504 -12.57 -22.88 -20.91
C SER A 504 -11.51 -22.63 -21.97
N SER A 505 -10.91 -21.46 -21.97
CA SER A 505 -9.87 -21.07 -22.94
C SER A 505 -8.90 -20.04 -22.36
N VAL A 506 -7.73 -19.93 -23.00
CA VAL A 506 -6.74 -18.89 -22.70
C VAL A 506 -6.56 -18.02 -23.95
N GLU A 507 -6.62 -16.71 -23.78
CA GLU A 507 -6.34 -15.71 -24.80
C GLU A 507 -5.11 -14.90 -24.44
N LEU A 508 -4.17 -14.79 -25.37
CA LEU A 508 -2.97 -13.98 -25.18
C LEU A 508 -3.28 -12.51 -25.49
N VAL A 509 -2.93 -11.62 -24.57
CA VAL A 509 -2.97 -10.18 -24.79
C VAL A 509 -1.61 -9.65 -25.26
N ALA A 510 -1.65 -8.71 -26.21
CA ALA A 510 -0.44 -8.21 -26.85
C ALA A 510 0.35 -7.19 -26.00
N SER A 511 -0.30 -6.58 -25.02
CA SER A 511 0.29 -5.56 -24.15
C SER A 511 -0.06 -5.83 -22.69
N GLU A 512 0.74 -5.30 -21.80
CA GLU A 512 0.46 -5.30 -20.35
C GLU A 512 -0.93 -4.71 -20.07
N PHE A 513 -1.63 -5.28 -19.08
CA PHE A 513 -2.95 -4.78 -18.69
C PHE A 513 -2.85 -3.33 -18.19
N GLU A 514 -3.85 -2.52 -18.54
CA GLU A 514 -3.96 -1.18 -18.00
C GLU A 514 -4.19 -1.22 -16.48
N LYS A 515 -3.43 -0.39 -15.78
CA LYS A 515 -3.45 -0.34 -14.31
C LYS A 515 -3.89 1.02 -13.80
N THR A 516 -4.47 0.98 -12.62
CA THR A 516 -4.71 2.18 -11.83
C THR A 516 -3.38 2.75 -11.30
N PRO A 517 -3.34 4.00 -10.77
CA PRO A 517 -2.16 4.53 -10.07
C PRO A 517 -1.67 3.64 -8.92
N LYS A 518 -2.55 2.81 -8.35
CA LYS A 518 -2.23 1.81 -7.32
C LYS A 518 -1.70 0.48 -7.88
N ARG A 519 -1.42 0.40 -9.17
CA ARG A 519 -0.95 -0.80 -9.87
C ARG A 519 -1.95 -1.96 -9.96
N SER A 520 -3.21 -1.77 -9.60
CA SER A 520 -4.28 -2.77 -9.81
C SER A 520 -4.79 -2.74 -11.25
N ILE A 521 -5.03 -3.91 -11.85
CA ILE A 521 -5.56 -4.01 -13.22
C ILE A 521 -6.95 -3.39 -13.30
N LYS A 522 -7.22 -2.59 -14.32
CA LYS A 522 -8.52 -2.01 -14.62
C LYS A 522 -9.44 -3.05 -15.30
N ARG A 523 -9.92 -4.03 -14.52
CA ARG A 523 -10.70 -5.16 -15.02
C ARG A 523 -11.89 -4.77 -15.88
N TYR A 524 -12.52 -3.63 -15.61
CA TYR A 524 -13.69 -3.14 -16.37
C TYR A 524 -13.41 -2.86 -17.86
N LEU A 525 -12.14 -2.78 -18.25
CA LEU A 525 -11.72 -2.60 -19.65
C LEU A 525 -11.69 -3.93 -20.42
N TYR A 526 -11.77 -5.07 -19.73
CA TYR A 526 -11.51 -6.39 -20.30
C TYR A 526 -12.72 -7.36 -20.17
N LYS A 527 -13.88 -6.85 -19.76
CA LYS A 527 -15.12 -7.64 -19.61
C LYS A 527 -15.70 -8.02 -20.96
#